data_db574cd83f223430daaa4827f705cabb
#
_entry.id   db574cd83f223430daaa4827f705cabb
#
_cell.length_a   1.000
_cell.length_b   1.000
_cell.length_c   1.000
_cell.angle_alpha   90.00
_cell.angle_beta   90.00
_cell.angle_gamma   90.00
#
_symmetry.space_group_name_H-M   'P 1'
#
loop_
_entity.id
_entity.type
_entity.pdbx_description
1 polymer ?
#
loop_
_entity_poly.entity_id
_entity_poly.type
_entity_poly.pdbx_seq_one_letter_code
_entity_poly.pdbx_strand_id
1 'polypeptide(L)'
;MKITGARNEPIRPERRRTDAPGAAAAVGATGPVDQVSFLGIPRAEMTPAVQAALEALIGELDALKREVGALRARLTEAEGLADRDALTPVLNRRAFVRELGRATTFSGRYGFAASLVYFDLDGFKALNDRLGHAAGDAALKAVAEQLTASVRESDLVGRMGGDEFAVVLVQADQATAEAKAAVLAAAIEDAATGLKVSYGVRELTPGADPEALIAEADAAMFAAKRVRKAG
;
A
#
# COMPACT_ATOMS: atom_id res chain seq x y z
N MET A 1 -23.77 -34.02 -52.71
CA MET A 1 -22.41 -33.71 -53.14
C MET A 1 -21.54 -33.59 -51.86
N LYS A 2 -20.72 -34.63 -51.65
CA LYS A 2 -19.86 -34.76 -50.44
C LYS A 2 -18.61 -33.92 -50.63
N ILE A 3 -18.21 -33.10 -49.67
CA ILE A 3 -16.83 -32.59 -49.56
C ILE A 3 -16.31 -32.87 -48.15
N THR A 4 -15.28 -33.65 -48.18
CA THR A 4 -14.52 -34.33 -47.16
C THR A 4 -13.70 -33.35 -46.33
N GLY A 5 -13.47 -33.71 -45.05
CA GLY A 5 -12.74 -32.96 -44.05
C GLY A 5 -11.24 -32.75 -44.32
N ALA A 6 -10.73 -31.72 -43.67
CA ALA A 6 -9.30 -31.56 -43.42
C ALA A 6 -9.07 -31.49 -41.91
N ARG A 7 -8.35 -32.48 -41.38
CA ARG A 7 -7.86 -32.54 -40.02
C ARG A 7 -6.67 -31.55 -39.88
N ASN A 8 -6.75 -30.65 -38.97
CA ASN A 8 -5.62 -29.83 -38.54
C ASN A 8 -4.81 -30.60 -37.50
N GLU A 9 -3.62 -31.08 -37.85
CA GLU A 9 -2.63 -31.60 -36.92
C GLU A 9 -1.84 -30.45 -36.29
N PRO A 10 -1.49 -30.54 -35.00
CA PRO A 10 -0.70 -29.50 -34.34
C PRO A 10 0.79 -29.63 -34.72
N ILE A 11 1.35 -28.52 -35.17
CA ILE A 11 2.77 -28.35 -35.51
C ILE A 11 3.62 -28.47 -34.21
N ARG A 12 4.46 -29.49 -34.14
CA ARG A 12 5.51 -29.61 -33.10
C ARG A 12 6.63 -28.61 -33.39
N PRO A 13 7.14 -27.84 -32.42
CA PRO A 13 8.36 -27.06 -32.62
C PRO A 13 9.59 -27.98 -32.65
N GLU A 14 10.36 -27.90 -33.72
CA GLU A 14 11.66 -28.53 -33.86
C GLU A 14 12.64 -27.94 -32.82
N ARG A 15 13.21 -28.84 -32.02
CA ARG A 15 14.35 -28.52 -31.15
C ARG A 15 15.59 -28.33 -32.04
N ARG A 16 16.05 -27.08 -32.17
CA ARG A 16 17.40 -26.78 -32.68
C ARG A 16 18.42 -27.35 -31.69
N ARG A 17 19.20 -28.32 -32.18
CA ARG A 17 20.45 -28.73 -31.54
C ARG A 17 21.45 -27.58 -31.71
N THR A 18 21.87 -26.97 -30.61
CA THR A 18 23.06 -26.13 -30.56
C THR A 18 24.19 -27.04 -30.18
N ASP A 19 25.12 -27.17 -31.11
CA ASP A 19 26.42 -27.86 -30.92
C ASP A 19 27.17 -27.23 -29.74
N ALA A 20 27.60 -28.08 -28.82
CA ALA A 20 28.52 -27.71 -27.73
C ALA A 20 29.93 -27.60 -28.27
N PRO A 21 30.69 -26.53 -27.98
CA PRO A 21 32.13 -26.55 -28.20
C PRO A 21 32.85 -27.21 -27.02
N GLY A 22 33.68 -28.16 -27.37
CA GLY A 22 34.94 -28.50 -26.76
C GLY A 22 34.97 -28.78 -25.23
N ALA A 23 35.10 -30.07 -24.90
CA ALA A 23 35.59 -30.50 -23.61
C ALA A 23 36.99 -29.93 -23.35
N ALA A 24 37.07 -28.94 -22.46
CA ALA A 24 38.34 -28.59 -21.82
C ALA A 24 38.64 -29.58 -20.72
N ALA A 25 39.79 -30.22 -20.80
CA ALA A 25 40.28 -31.24 -19.91
C ALA A 25 40.20 -30.82 -18.43
N ALA A 26 39.56 -31.66 -17.63
CA ALA A 26 39.62 -31.60 -16.18
C ALA A 26 41.08 -31.93 -15.77
N VAL A 27 41.84 -30.90 -15.44
CA VAL A 27 43.08 -31.06 -14.68
C VAL A 27 42.67 -31.28 -13.24
N GLY A 28 42.81 -32.51 -12.76
CA GLY A 28 42.60 -32.86 -11.36
C GLY A 28 43.65 -32.14 -10.51
N ALA A 29 43.18 -31.18 -9.73
CA ALA A 29 43.92 -30.59 -8.62
C ALA A 29 43.34 -31.12 -7.33
N THR A 30 43.88 -32.22 -6.83
CA THR A 30 43.80 -32.64 -5.43
C THR A 30 44.80 -31.76 -4.66
N GLY A 31 44.33 -30.60 -4.18
CA GLY A 31 45.05 -29.77 -3.22
C GLY A 31 44.12 -29.57 -1.98
N PRO A 32 44.70 -29.37 -0.80
CA PRO A 32 43.91 -29.26 0.43
C PRO A 32 42.96 -28.08 0.39
N VAL A 33 41.77 -28.31 0.92
CA VAL A 33 40.64 -27.36 1.01
C VAL A 33 40.95 -26.25 2.02
N ASP A 34 41.91 -25.37 1.70
CA ASP A 34 42.29 -24.24 2.56
C ASP A 34 42.61 -22.97 1.78
N GLN A 35 41.96 -22.76 0.63
CA GLN A 35 42.07 -21.49 -0.11
C GLN A 35 40.79 -20.66 0.07
N VAL A 36 40.62 -20.10 1.26
CA VAL A 36 39.72 -18.99 1.45
C VAL A 36 40.29 -17.79 0.72
N SER A 37 39.77 -17.48 -0.46
CA SER A 37 40.14 -16.26 -1.19
C SER A 37 39.21 -15.13 -0.79
N PHE A 38 39.77 -13.95 -0.51
CA PHE A 38 38.98 -12.73 -0.26
C PHE A 38 39.06 -11.88 -1.54
N LEU A 39 37.90 -11.60 -2.16
CA LEU A 39 37.81 -10.89 -3.46
C LEU A 39 38.71 -11.47 -4.57
N GLY A 40 38.94 -12.79 -4.58
CA GLY A 40 39.76 -13.46 -5.56
C GLY A 40 41.26 -13.49 -5.23
N ILE A 41 41.69 -12.91 -4.09
CA ILE A 41 43.09 -12.95 -3.64
C ILE A 41 43.24 -14.09 -2.62
N PRO A 42 44.13 -15.08 -2.88
CA PRO A 42 44.42 -16.17 -1.96
C PRO A 42 44.95 -15.63 -0.62
N ARG A 43 44.48 -16.19 0.49
CA ARG A 43 44.90 -15.74 1.85
C ARG A 43 46.43 -15.87 2.05
N ALA A 44 47.03 -16.82 1.38
CA ALA A 44 48.49 -17.04 1.42
C ALA A 44 49.32 -15.91 0.75
N GLU A 45 48.71 -15.10 -0.09
CA GLU A 45 49.35 -13.95 -0.75
C GLU A 45 49.22 -12.65 0.03
N MET A 46 48.46 -12.64 1.13
CA MET A 46 48.28 -11.48 1.98
C MET A 46 49.28 -11.46 3.11
N THR A 47 49.88 -10.30 3.36
CA THR A 47 50.72 -10.15 4.56
C THR A 47 49.83 -10.17 5.82
N PRO A 48 50.35 -10.60 7.00
CA PRO A 48 49.58 -10.60 8.23
C PRO A 48 48.95 -9.24 8.59
N ALA A 49 49.64 -8.15 8.26
CA ALA A 49 49.15 -6.80 8.47
C ALA A 49 47.94 -6.47 7.59
N VAL A 50 47.93 -6.91 6.33
CA VAL A 50 46.80 -6.73 5.42
C VAL A 50 45.62 -7.58 5.84
N GLN A 51 45.86 -8.81 6.30
CA GLN A 51 44.78 -9.68 6.83
C GLN A 51 44.12 -9.05 8.03
N ALA A 52 44.88 -8.57 9.03
CA ALA A 52 44.35 -7.91 10.20
C ALA A 52 43.56 -6.63 9.86
N ALA A 53 44.06 -5.83 8.91
CA ALA A 53 43.33 -4.62 8.47
C ALA A 53 42.02 -4.97 7.76
N LEU A 54 41.97 -6.03 6.94
CA LEU A 54 40.75 -6.50 6.27
C LEU A 54 39.74 -7.05 7.28
N GLU A 55 40.16 -7.83 8.27
CA GLU A 55 39.32 -8.35 9.33
C GLU A 55 38.71 -7.19 10.17
N ALA A 56 39.49 -6.16 10.46
CA ALA A 56 39.01 -4.96 11.13
C ALA A 56 37.96 -4.21 10.29
N LEU A 57 38.23 -4.01 8.99
CA LEU A 57 37.28 -3.36 8.08
C LEU A 57 35.97 -4.16 7.92
N ILE A 58 36.05 -5.50 7.83
CA ILE A 58 34.86 -6.34 7.81
C ILE A 58 34.05 -6.19 9.10
N GLY A 59 34.76 -6.17 10.25
CA GLY A 59 34.11 -5.95 11.54
C GLY A 59 33.40 -4.60 11.63
N GLU A 60 34.03 -3.53 11.15
CA GLU A 60 33.42 -2.19 11.06
C GLU A 60 32.24 -2.16 10.10
N LEU A 61 32.36 -2.78 8.91
CA LEU A 61 31.29 -2.88 7.94
C LEU A 61 30.06 -3.60 8.52
N ASP A 62 30.26 -4.68 9.23
CA ASP A 62 29.17 -5.44 9.86
C ASP A 62 28.56 -4.67 11.04
N ALA A 63 29.36 -3.91 11.79
CA ALA A 63 28.86 -3.02 12.82
C ALA A 63 27.98 -1.91 12.24
N LEU A 64 28.45 -1.23 11.17
CA LEU A 64 27.71 -0.21 10.45
C LEU A 64 26.40 -0.75 9.84
N LYS A 65 26.44 -1.95 9.25
CA LYS A 65 25.22 -2.59 8.72
C LYS A 65 24.18 -2.84 9.82
N ARG A 66 24.61 -3.29 11.00
CA ARG A 66 23.71 -3.49 12.15
C ARG A 66 23.13 -2.16 12.64
N GLU A 67 23.96 -1.11 12.73
CA GLU A 67 23.52 0.22 13.14
C GLU A 67 22.49 0.81 12.15
N VAL A 68 22.77 0.75 10.85
CA VAL A 68 21.82 1.17 9.80
C VAL A 68 20.51 0.39 9.88
N GLY A 69 20.57 -0.93 10.13
CA GLY A 69 19.38 -1.75 10.36
C GLY A 69 18.57 -1.29 11.56
N ALA A 70 19.23 -1.03 12.70
CA ALA A 70 18.57 -0.54 13.91
C ALA A 70 17.96 0.86 13.75
N LEU A 71 18.68 1.77 13.07
CA LEU A 71 18.17 3.12 12.78
C LEU A 71 16.96 3.08 11.84
N ARG A 72 16.97 2.22 10.82
CA ARG A 72 15.82 2.02 9.93
C ARG A 72 14.61 1.48 10.67
N ALA A 73 14.80 0.50 11.56
CA ALA A 73 13.71 -0.04 12.38
C ALA A 73 13.09 1.05 13.28
N ARG A 74 13.93 1.86 13.96
CA ARG A 74 13.45 2.98 14.78
C ARG A 74 12.73 4.05 13.97
N LEU A 75 13.22 4.35 12.76
CA LEU A 75 12.57 5.30 11.86
C LEU A 75 11.19 4.79 11.44
N THR A 76 11.08 3.51 11.03
CA THR A 76 9.80 2.89 10.66
C THR A 76 8.81 2.89 11.84
N GLU A 77 9.28 2.61 13.05
CA GLU A 77 8.45 2.67 14.27
C GLU A 77 7.97 4.11 14.55
N ALA A 78 8.87 5.08 14.48
CA ALA A 78 8.54 6.50 14.67
C ALA A 78 7.59 7.02 13.58
N GLU A 79 7.78 6.63 12.32
CA GLU A 79 6.88 6.94 11.22
C GLU A 79 5.51 6.29 11.43
N GLY A 80 5.46 5.02 11.88
CA GLY A 80 4.22 4.31 12.19
C GLY A 80 3.39 5.00 13.27
N LEU A 81 4.05 5.51 14.33
CA LEU A 81 3.41 6.33 15.36
C LEU A 81 2.95 7.69 14.82
N ALA A 82 3.71 8.29 13.88
CA ALA A 82 3.37 9.57 13.24
C ALA A 82 2.35 9.43 12.10
N ASP A 83 1.96 8.22 11.69
CA ASP A 83 1.03 7.96 10.59
C ASP A 83 -0.43 7.78 11.04
N ARG A 84 -0.65 7.58 12.32
CA ARG A 84 -2.01 7.49 12.87
C ARG A 84 -2.55 8.86 13.24
N ASP A 85 -3.87 8.98 13.21
CA ASP A 85 -4.56 10.14 13.78
C ASP A 85 -4.46 10.12 15.32
N ALA A 86 -4.32 11.29 15.93
CA ALA A 86 -4.09 11.40 17.39
C ALA A 86 -5.30 10.96 18.23
N LEU A 87 -6.51 10.99 17.67
CA LEU A 87 -7.76 10.67 18.36
C LEU A 87 -8.28 9.28 17.99
N THR A 88 -8.11 8.86 16.73
CA THR A 88 -8.74 7.68 16.13
C THR A 88 -7.69 6.66 15.64
N PRO A 89 -8.00 5.35 15.58
CA PRO A 89 -7.03 4.32 15.21
C PRO A 89 -6.72 4.24 13.70
N VAL A 90 -7.22 5.19 12.89
CA VAL A 90 -7.04 5.20 11.44
C VAL A 90 -5.84 6.05 11.01
N LEU A 91 -5.50 6.05 9.72
CA LEU A 91 -4.43 6.89 9.18
C LEU A 91 -4.78 8.37 9.34
N ASN A 92 -3.76 9.19 9.63
CA ASN A 92 -3.92 10.64 9.50
C ASN A 92 -3.86 11.06 8.02
N ARG A 93 -4.23 12.32 7.72
CA ARG A 93 -4.24 12.86 6.37
C ARG A 93 -2.94 12.61 5.61
N ARG A 94 -1.78 12.89 6.25
CA ARG A 94 -0.48 12.75 5.60
C ARG A 94 -0.20 11.31 5.16
N ALA A 95 -0.42 10.36 6.05
CA ALA A 95 -0.24 8.94 5.76
C ALA A 95 -1.25 8.45 4.71
N PHE A 96 -2.50 8.87 4.81
CA PHE A 96 -3.54 8.49 3.86
C PHE A 96 -3.21 8.97 2.43
N VAL A 97 -2.81 10.23 2.24
CA VAL A 97 -2.41 10.77 0.93
C VAL A 97 -1.24 9.99 0.34
N ARG A 98 -0.25 9.65 1.15
CA ARG A 98 0.89 8.83 0.71
C ARG A 98 0.45 7.43 0.26
N GLU A 99 -0.39 6.76 1.03
CA GLU A 99 -0.88 5.42 0.70
C GLU A 99 -1.85 5.44 -0.50
N LEU A 100 -2.68 6.48 -0.64
CA LEU A 100 -3.50 6.71 -1.83
C LEU A 100 -2.62 6.82 -3.10
N GLY A 101 -1.50 7.55 -3.05
CA GLY A 101 -0.54 7.61 -4.15
C GLY A 101 0.07 6.26 -4.51
N ARG A 102 0.36 5.44 -3.51
CA ARG A 102 0.79 4.04 -3.74
C ARG A 102 -0.31 3.22 -4.39
N ALA A 103 -1.54 3.29 -3.87
CA ALA A 103 -2.69 2.57 -4.42
C ALA A 103 -2.95 2.95 -5.88
N THR A 104 -2.89 4.24 -6.24
CA THR A 104 -3.02 4.75 -7.62
C THR A 104 -1.93 4.17 -8.53
N THR A 105 -0.68 4.13 -8.05
CA THR A 105 0.45 3.55 -8.80
C THR A 105 0.28 2.05 -9.01
N PHE A 106 -0.13 1.30 -7.99
CA PHE A 106 -0.34 -0.15 -8.07
C PHE A 106 -1.54 -0.50 -8.96
N SER A 107 -2.67 0.21 -8.81
CA SER A 107 -3.84 0.05 -9.65
C SER A 107 -3.47 0.20 -11.13
N GLY A 108 -2.74 1.26 -11.48
CA GLY A 108 -2.27 1.47 -12.85
C GLY A 108 -1.29 0.40 -13.36
N ARG A 109 -0.38 -0.09 -12.49
CA ARG A 109 0.63 -1.10 -12.88
C ARG A 109 0.02 -2.48 -13.10
N TYR A 110 -0.93 -2.88 -12.27
CA TYR A 110 -1.47 -4.24 -12.26
C TYR A 110 -2.87 -4.34 -12.89
N GLY A 111 -3.46 -3.21 -13.32
CA GLY A 111 -4.70 -3.17 -14.07
C GLY A 111 -5.95 -3.56 -13.26
N PHE A 112 -5.96 -3.32 -11.96
CA PHE A 112 -7.17 -3.50 -11.15
C PHE A 112 -7.82 -2.16 -10.83
N ALA A 113 -9.16 -2.13 -10.76
CA ALA A 113 -9.90 -0.96 -10.33
C ALA A 113 -9.72 -0.71 -8.83
N ALA A 114 -9.63 0.55 -8.43
CA ALA A 114 -9.71 0.97 -7.04
C ALA A 114 -10.44 2.31 -6.98
N SER A 115 -11.09 2.61 -5.86
CA SER A 115 -11.88 3.83 -5.72
C SER A 115 -11.67 4.49 -4.37
N LEU A 116 -11.70 5.81 -4.37
CA LEU A 116 -11.69 6.67 -3.19
C LEU A 116 -13.12 7.04 -2.82
N VAL A 117 -13.46 6.89 -1.55
CA VAL A 117 -14.71 7.39 -0.93
C VAL A 117 -14.33 8.45 0.10
N TYR A 118 -14.93 9.63 0.00
CA TYR A 118 -14.75 10.72 0.96
C TYR A 118 -16.06 10.95 1.73
N PHE A 119 -15.97 11.03 3.06
CA PHE A 119 -17.10 11.14 3.98
C PHE A 119 -17.02 12.42 4.81
N ASP A 120 -18.17 13.04 5.10
CA ASP A 120 -18.34 14.18 6.02
C ASP A 120 -19.51 13.91 6.96
N LEU A 121 -19.32 14.13 8.27
CA LEU A 121 -20.34 13.92 9.28
C LEU A 121 -21.24 15.16 9.39
N ASP A 122 -22.44 15.08 8.87
CA ASP A 122 -23.40 16.19 8.88
C ASP A 122 -23.87 16.54 10.29
N GLY A 123 -23.71 17.80 10.67
CA GLY A 123 -24.15 18.29 11.97
C GLY A 123 -23.19 18.02 13.13
N PHE A 124 -21.97 17.56 12.86
CA PHE A 124 -20.95 17.28 13.89
C PHE A 124 -20.69 18.49 14.80
N LYS A 125 -20.63 19.71 14.24
CA LYS A 125 -20.52 20.93 15.04
C LYS A 125 -21.67 21.10 16.01
N ALA A 126 -22.91 20.88 15.56
CA ALA A 126 -24.10 20.98 16.43
C ALA A 126 -24.10 19.91 17.53
N LEU A 127 -23.54 18.73 17.26
CA LEU A 127 -23.33 17.70 18.29
C LEU A 127 -22.38 18.21 19.37
N ASN A 128 -21.23 18.77 18.97
CA ASN A 128 -20.25 19.35 19.89
C ASN A 128 -20.84 20.50 20.72
N ASP A 129 -21.58 21.42 20.08
CA ASP A 129 -22.21 22.56 20.73
C ASP A 129 -23.28 22.13 21.77
N ARG A 130 -23.98 21.02 21.51
CA ARG A 130 -25.04 20.48 22.37
C ARG A 130 -24.50 19.59 23.49
N LEU A 131 -23.55 18.70 23.22
CA LEU A 131 -23.12 17.62 24.13
C LEU A 131 -21.67 17.74 24.58
N GLY A 132 -20.94 18.76 24.08
CA GLY A 132 -19.52 19.00 24.39
C GLY A 132 -18.57 18.17 23.53
N HIS A 133 -17.30 18.60 23.51
CA HIS A 133 -16.25 17.98 22.68
C HIS A 133 -15.98 16.51 23.00
N ALA A 134 -16.13 16.10 24.26
CA ALA A 134 -15.97 14.69 24.64
C ALA A 134 -16.97 13.76 23.93
N ALA A 135 -18.20 14.22 23.68
CA ALA A 135 -19.20 13.47 22.92
C ALA A 135 -18.84 13.41 21.43
N GLY A 136 -18.31 14.51 20.87
CA GLY A 136 -17.79 14.54 19.52
C GLY A 136 -16.61 13.59 19.33
N ASP A 137 -15.66 13.59 20.26
CA ASP A 137 -14.50 12.68 20.24
C ASP A 137 -14.93 11.21 20.29
N ALA A 138 -15.94 10.88 21.12
CA ALA A 138 -16.51 9.55 21.18
C ALA A 138 -17.18 9.15 19.85
N ALA A 139 -17.93 10.07 19.22
CA ALA A 139 -18.53 9.85 17.91
C ALA A 139 -17.49 9.61 16.83
N LEU A 140 -16.41 10.39 16.78
CA LEU A 140 -15.31 10.22 15.83
C LEU A 140 -14.61 8.87 15.99
N LYS A 141 -14.40 8.41 17.23
CA LYS A 141 -13.85 7.07 17.51
C LYS A 141 -14.77 5.97 17.01
N ALA A 142 -16.06 6.07 17.30
CA ALA A 142 -17.05 5.10 16.84
C ALA A 142 -17.12 5.02 15.31
N VAL A 143 -17.06 6.16 14.61
CA VAL A 143 -16.98 6.21 13.14
C VAL A 143 -15.74 5.51 12.62
N ALA A 144 -14.57 5.81 13.18
CA ALA A 144 -13.30 5.20 12.76
C ALA A 144 -13.29 3.68 12.97
N GLU A 145 -13.79 3.22 14.12
CA GLU A 145 -13.92 1.79 14.44
C GLU A 145 -14.90 1.10 13.49
N GLN A 146 -16.05 1.72 13.22
CA GLN A 146 -17.05 1.19 12.30
C GLN A 146 -16.53 1.10 10.85
N LEU A 147 -15.86 2.12 10.37
CA LEU A 147 -15.22 2.10 9.05
C LEU A 147 -14.19 0.96 8.97
N THR A 148 -13.30 0.86 9.96
CA THR A 148 -12.26 -0.17 10.00
C THR A 148 -12.84 -1.59 10.06
N ALA A 149 -13.91 -1.80 10.83
CA ALA A 149 -14.58 -3.09 10.94
C ALA A 149 -15.35 -3.49 9.67
N SER A 150 -15.72 -2.50 8.84
CA SER A 150 -16.57 -2.70 7.67
C SER A 150 -15.80 -2.80 6.35
N VAL A 151 -14.47 -2.65 6.35
CA VAL A 151 -13.60 -2.75 5.18
C VAL A 151 -12.63 -3.94 5.31
N ARG A 152 -11.95 -4.30 4.22
CA ARG A 152 -10.95 -5.37 4.20
C ARG A 152 -9.60 -4.85 4.68
N GLU A 153 -8.70 -5.73 5.06
CA GLU A 153 -7.32 -5.40 5.44
C GLU A 153 -6.54 -4.71 4.30
N SER A 154 -6.90 -5.00 3.05
CA SER A 154 -6.32 -4.36 1.86
C SER A 154 -6.81 -2.94 1.62
N ASP A 155 -7.92 -2.54 2.24
CA ASP A 155 -8.51 -1.22 2.08
C ASP A 155 -7.86 -0.24 3.07
N LEU A 156 -7.87 1.05 2.74
CA LEU A 156 -7.29 2.09 3.57
C LEU A 156 -8.38 2.92 4.22
N VAL A 157 -8.23 3.24 5.50
CA VAL A 157 -9.11 4.16 6.20
C VAL A 157 -8.26 5.28 6.80
N GLY A 158 -8.68 6.53 6.60
CA GLY A 158 -7.99 7.68 7.16
C GLY A 158 -8.95 8.78 7.59
N ARG A 159 -8.50 9.59 8.57
CA ARG A 159 -9.15 10.82 8.97
C ARG A 159 -8.46 12.00 8.30
N MET A 160 -9.24 12.75 7.52
CA MET A 160 -8.72 13.83 6.69
C MET A 160 -8.65 15.17 7.42
N GLY A 161 -9.48 15.35 8.44
CA GLY A 161 -9.53 16.52 9.30
C GLY A 161 -10.86 16.55 10.04
N GLY A 162 -10.98 17.30 11.11
CA GLY A 162 -12.25 17.54 11.81
C GLY A 162 -13.17 16.31 11.87
N ASP A 163 -14.22 16.35 11.10
CA ASP A 163 -15.30 15.36 10.94
C ASP A 163 -15.26 14.64 9.57
N GLU A 164 -14.12 14.71 8.85
CA GLU A 164 -13.94 14.14 7.53
C GLU A 164 -13.12 12.86 7.57
N PHE A 165 -13.60 11.82 6.87
CA PHE A 165 -12.95 10.53 6.71
C PHE A 165 -12.81 10.17 5.23
N ALA A 166 -11.82 9.33 4.91
CA ALA A 166 -11.65 8.81 3.57
C ALA A 166 -11.34 7.32 3.61
N VAL A 167 -11.81 6.60 2.58
CA VAL A 167 -11.58 5.16 2.41
C VAL A 167 -11.10 4.89 0.98
N VAL A 168 -10.03 4.11 0.82
CA VAL A 168 -9.67 3.53 -0.48
C VAL A 168 -10.14 2.10 -0.50
N LEU A 169 -10.99 1.77 -1.47
CA LEU A 169 -11.49 0.43 -1.72
C LEU A 169 -10.67 -0.19 -2.87
N VAL A 170 -9.90 -1.22 -2.54
CA VAL A 170 -9.06 -1.95 -3.51
C VAL A 170 -9.91 -2.99 -4.25
N GLN A 171 -9.69 -3.14 -5.56
CA GLN A 171 -10.49 -4.01 -6.43
C GLN A 171 -11.99 -3.64 -6.45
N ALA A 172 -12.28 -2.34 -6.45
CA ALA A 172 -13.62 -1.80 -6.57
C ALA A 172 -13.64 -0.70 -7.66
N ASP A 173 -14.44 -0.89 -8.69
CA ASP A 173 -14.78 0.12 -9.67
C ASP A 173 -15.74 1.16 -9.07
N GLN A 174 -16.08 2.20 -9.84
CA GLN A 174 -16.98 3.27 -9.40
C GLN A 174 -18.32 2.73 -8.85
N ALA A 175 -18.97 1.80 -9.58
CA ALA A 175 -20.28 1.28 -9.20
C ALA A 175 -20.23 0.42 -7.93
N THR A 176 -19.22 -0.44 -7.80
CA THR A 176 -18.99 -1.25 -6.61
C THR A 176 -18.69 -0.37 -5.40
N ALA A 177 -17.89 0.67 -5.60
CA ALA A 177 -17.53 1.61 -4.55
C ALA A 177 -18.73 2.46 -4.09
N GLU A 178 -19.60 2.90 -5.00
CA GLU A 178 -20.85 3.61 -4.66
C GLU A 178 -21.78 2.73 -3.82
N ALA A 179 -21.97 1.47 -4.21
CA ALA A 179 -22.77 0.52 -3.43
C ALA A 179 -22.17 0.30 -2.03
N LYS A 180 -20.83 0.14 -1.93
CA LYS A 180 -20.14 -0.03 -0.66
C LYS A 180 -20.19 1.24 0.20
N ALA A 181 -20.04 2.41 -0.41
CA ALA A 181 -20.11 3.71 0.28
C ALA A 181 -21.49 3.92 0.95
N ALA A 182 -22.57 3.53 0.27
CA ALA A 182 -23.91 3.59 0.86
C ALA A 182 -24.04 2.67 2.10
N VAL A 183 -23.46 1.47 2.06
CA VAL A 183 -23.43 0.54 3.20
C VAL A 183 -22.59 1.11 4.35
N LEU A 184 -21.41 1.68 4.03
CA LEU A 184 -20.55 2.32 5.04
C LEU A 184 -21.23 3.52 5.67
N ALA A 185 -21.90 4.37 4.88
CA ALA A 185 -22.62 5.53 5.38
C ALA A 185 -23.75 5.11 6.36
N ALA A 186 -24.55 4.11 6.01
CA ALA A 186 -25.58 3.58 6.91
C ALA A 186 -24.98 3.05 8.21
N ALA A 187 -23.89 2.30 8.14
CA ALA A 187 -23.21 1.76 9.31
C ALA A 187 -22.63 2.86 10.22
N ILE A 188 -22.12 3.95 9.64
CA ILE A 188 -21.65 5.14 10.39
C ILE A 188 -22.85 5.83 11.07
N GLU A 189 -23.96 6.02 10.35
CA GLU A 189 -25.17 6.66 10.91
C GLU A 189 -25.73 5.89 12.11
N ASP A 190 -25.68 4.55 12.06
CA ASP A 190 -26.10 3.69 13.16
C ASP A 190 -25.14 3.77 14.37
N ALA A 191 -23.83 3.86 14.13
CA ALA A 191 -22.81 3.91 15.18
C ALA A 191 -22.68 5.30 15.84
N ALA A 192 -22.91 6.37 15.08
CA ALA A 192 -22.61 7.75 15.47
C ALA A 192 -23.82 8.53 16.02
N THR A 193 -24.66 7.89 16.82
CA THR A 193 -25.71 8.54 17.65
C THR A 193 -26.49 9.67 16.94
N GLY A 194 -27.02 9.41 15.74
CA GLY A 194 -27.91 10.33 15.03
C GLY A 194 -27.23 11.37 14.15
N LEU A 195 -25.93 11.27 13.91
CA LEU A 195 -25.26 12.02 12.84
C LEU A 195 -25.62 11.43 11.49
N LYS A 196 -25.88 12.30 10.51
CA LYS A 196 -26.00 11.91 9.10
C LYS A 196 -24.64 11.97 8.42
N VAL A 197 -24.50 11.22 7.32
CA VAL A 197 -23.24 11.14 6.57
C VAL A 197 -23.48 11.55 5.11
N SER A 198 -22.64 12.43 4.62
CA SER A 198 -22.53 12.73 3.20
C SER A 198 -21.28 12.09 2.65
N TYR A 199 -21.33 11.56 1.42
CA TYR A 199 -20.16 10.97 0.79
C TYR A 199 -20.06 11.27 -0.70
N GLY A 200 -18.83 11.20 -1.23
CA GLY A 200 -18.54 11.26 -2.66
C GLY A 200 -17.56 10.15 -3.04
N VAL A 201 -17.70 9.63 -4.25
CA VAL A 201 -16.90 8.52 -4.75
C VAL A 201 -16.16 8.94 -6.01
N ARG A 202 -14.90 8.51 -6.14
CA ARG A 202 -14.09 8.63 -7.37
C ARG A 202 -13.27 7.38 -7.58
N GLU A 203 -13.34 6.84 -8.80
CA GLU A 203 -12.43 5.78 -9.23
C GLU A 203 -11.02 6.34 -9.42
N LEU A 204 -10.00 5.60 -9.00
CA LEU A 204 -8.60 5.99 -9.11
C LEU A 204 -8.16 5.92 -10.57
N THR A 205 -7.70 7.05 -11.09
CA THR A 205 -7.11 7.12 -12.42
C THR A 205 -5.60 6.87 -12.32
N PRO A 206 -5.03 5.95 -13.11
CA PRO A 206 -3.60 5.69 -13.11
C PRO A 206 -2.77 6.96 -13.31
N GLY A 207 -1.82 7.23 -12.42
CA GLY A 207 -0.94 8.40 -12.49
C GLY A 207 -1.58 9.73 -12.08
N ALA A 208 -2.84 9.72 -11.58
CA ALA A 208 -3.44 10.92 -11.03
C ALA A 208 -2.76 11.37 -9.73
N ASP A 209 -2.74 12.67 -9.51
CA ASP A 209 -2.28 13.25 -8.25
C ASP A 209 -3.26 12.90 -7.12
N PRO A 210 -2.79 12.36 -5.99
CA PRO A 210 -3.64 12.00 -4.86
C PRO A 210 -4.47 13.17 -4.30
N GLU A 211 -3.90 14.37 -4.22
CA GLU A 211 -4.64 15.54 -3.72
C GLU A 211 -5.73 15.99 -4.70
N ALA A 212 -5.52 15.83 -6.02
CA ALA A 212 -6.55 16.09 -7.02
C ALA A 212 -7.72 15.08 -6.89
N LEU A 213 -7.43 13.79 -6.69
CA LEU A 213 -8.46 12.77 -6.47
C LEU A 213 -9.30 13.06 -5.21
N ILE A 214 -8.65 13.49 -4.13
CA ILE A 214 -9.34 13.89 -2.90
C ILE A 214 -10.26 15.09 -3.18
N ALA A 215 -9.77 16.11 -3.86
CA ALA A 215 -10.58 17.28 -4.21
C ALA A 215 -11.78 16.93 -5.09
N GLU A 216 -11.63 15.99 -6.04
CA GLU A 216 -12.73 15.51 -6.88
C GLU A 216 -13.77 14.70 -6.07
N ALA A 217 -13.34 13.86 -5.13
CA ALA A 217 -14.23 13.11 -4.25
C ALA A 217 -14.99 14.03 -3.29
N ASP A 218 -14.31 15.03 -2.71
CA ASP A 218 -14.91 16.08 -1.88
C ASP A 218 -15.96 16.88 -2.67
N ALA A 219 -15.63 17.32 -3.89
CA ALA A 219 -16.58 18.04 -4.76
C ALA A 219 -17.83 17.20 -5.06
N ALA A 220 -17.67 15.88 -5.30
CA ALA A 220 -18.79 14.96 -5.50
C ALA A 220 -19.65 14.84 -4.23
N MET A 221 -19.04 14.69 -3.06
CA MET A 221 -19.70 14.66 -1.76
C MET A 221 -20.50 15.94 -1.54
N PHE A 222 -19.90 17.11 -1.78
CA PHE A 222 -20.56 18.41 -1.61
C PHE A 222 -21.76 18.57 -2.54
N ALA A 223 -21.67 18.10 -3.79
CA ALA A 223 -22.78 18.11 -4.73
C ALA A 223 -23.95 17.24 -4.22
N ALA A 224 -23.67 16.01 -3.75
CA ALA A 224 -24.67 15.12 -3.16
C ALA A 224 -25.34 15.73 -1.91
N LYS A 225 -24.53 16.36 -1.03
CA LYS A 225 -25.01 17.06 0.17
C LYS A 225 -25.97 18.20 -0.15
N ARG A 226 -25.69 18.97 -1.22
CA ARG A 226 -26.59 20.05 -1.68
C ARG A 226 -27.95 19.54 -2.16
N VAL A 227 -27.97 18.47 -2.96
CA VAL A 227 -29.19 17.85 -3.47
C VAL A 227 -30.06 17.38 -2.30
N ARG A 228 -29.46 16.70 -1.31
CA ARG A 228 -30.20 16.20 -0.13
C ARG A 228 -30.76 17.32 0.76
N LYS A 229 -30.15 18.51 0.83
CA LYS A 229 -30.65 19.65 1.60
C LYS A 229 -31.74 20.43 0.89
N ALA A 230 -31.89 20.26 -0.42
CA ALA A 230 -32.85 20.97 -1.25
C ALA A 230 -34.19 20.20 -1.44
N GLY A 231 -34.21 18.90 -1.12
CA GLY A 231 -35.42 18.05 -1.14
C GLY A 231 -35.93 17.78 0.26
#